data_c92b30ceb3a4d010f8775b4eea8f563f
#
_entry.id   c92b30ceb3a4d010f8775b4eea8f563f
#
_cell.length_a   1.000
_cell.length_b   1.000
_cell.length_c   1.000
_cell.angle_alpha   90.00
_cell.angle_beta   90.00
_cell.angle_gamma   90.00
#
_symmetry.space_group_name_H-M   'P 1'
#
loop_
_entity.id
_entity.type
_entity.pdbx_description
1 polymer ?
#
loop_
_entity_poly.entity_id
_entity_poly.type
_entity_poly.pdbx_seq_one_letter_code
_entity_poly.pdbx_strand_id
1 'polypeptide(L)'
;MDMNENKRLYRRKDGALASMSLEGGCWRLRTEDGRFTDYRLDGYDEIRDEDAANEEMEVLSCDYAIIKRQIWNLEGKVKGERARETMAKRDDVLASLYKRLDTVLSRMKMIIEVFW
;
A
#
# COMPACT_ATOMS: atom_id res chain seq x y z
N MET A 1 -23.60 -5.58 -7.07
CA MET A 1 -23.27 -4.22 -7.40
C MET A 1 -22.10 -4.16 -8.36
N ASP A 2 -22.25 -3.38 -9.35
CA ASP A 2 -21.33 -3.41 -10.45
C ASP A 2 -20.00 -2.79 -10.10
N MET A 3 -18.92 -3.47 -10.49
CA MET A 3 -17.60 -2.86 -10.46
C MET A 3 -17.65 -1.55 -11.25
N ASN A 4 -16.89 -0.58 -10.80
CA ASN A 4 -16.74 0.65 -11.53
C ASN A 4 -16.03 0.34 -12.87
N GLU A 5 -16.80 0.29 -13.94
CA GLU A 5 -16.31 -0.06 -15.28
C GLU A 5 -15.23 0.88 -15.79
N ASN A 6 -15.14 2.07 -15.20
CA ASN A 6 -14.17 3.10 -15.59
C ASN A 6 -12.86 2.99 -14.80
N LYS A 7 -12.72 1.98 -13.94
CA LYS A 7 -11.51 1.78 -13.15
C LYS A 7 -11.10 0.32 -13.14
N ARG A 8 -9.80 0.08 -13.16
CA ARG A 8 -9.20 -1.25 -13.09
C ARG A 8 -8.03 -1.23 -12.12
N LEU A 9 -7.80 -2.35 -11.45
CA LEU A 9 -6.71 -2.51 -10.50
C LEU A 9 -5.79 -3.64 -10.94
N TYR A 10 -4.49 -3.42 -10.78
CA TYR A 10 -3.45 -4.37 -11.15
C TYR A 10 -2.47 -4.54 -9.99
N ARG A 11 -1.89 -5.73 -9.88
CA ARG A 11 -0.93 -6.09 -8.85
C ARG A 11 0.32 -6.70 -9.46
N ARG A 12 1.48 -6.21 -9.04
CA ARG A 12 2.77 -6.80 -9.36
C ARG A 12 3.13 -7.88 -8.33
N LYS A 13 4.07 -8.77 -8.65
CA LYS A 13 4.49 -9.87 -7.77
C LYS A 13 5.01 -9.41 -6.42
N ASP A 14 5.61 -8.24 -6.33
CA ASP A 14 6.12 -7.66 -5.09
C ASP A 14 5.02 -6.98 -4.24
N GLY A 15 3.79 -7.01 -4.70
CA GLY A 15 2.66 -6.39 -4.02
C GLY A 15 2.35 -4.97 -4.46
N ALA A 16 3.17 -4.36 -5.30
CA ALA A 16 2.92 -3.01 -5.80
C ALA A 16 1.63 -2.98 -6.63
N LEU A 17 0.80 -1.98 -6.39
CA LEU A 17 -0.47 -1.81 -7.07
C LEU A 17 -0.40 -0.68 -8.10
N ALA A 18 -1.17 -0.86 -9.16
CA ALA A 18 -1.40 0.16 -10.16
C ALA A 18 -2.89 0.20 -10.49
N SER A 19 -3.41 1.36 -10.78
CA SER A 19 -4.81 1.50 -11.20
C SER A 19 -4.88 2.19 -12.55
N MET A 20 -5.88 1.81 -13.33
CA MET A 20 -6.24 2.52 -14.56
C MET A 20 -7.62 3.12 -14.38
N SER A 21 -7.77 4.36 -14.79
CA SER A 21 -9.05 5.04 -14.78
C SER A 21 -9.33 5.65 -16.15
N LEU A 22 -10.59 5.62 -16.55
CA LEU A 22 -11.06 6.23 -17.79
C LEU A 22 -11.43 7.69 -17.50
N GLU A 23 -10.66 8.61 -18.03
CA GLU A 23 -10.86 10.04 -17.85
C GLU A 23 -10.87 10.74 -19.22
N GLY A 24 -11.96 11.43 -19.53
CA GLY A 24 -12.08 12.16 -20.78
C GLY A 24 -11.94 11.29 -22.03
N GLY A 25 -12.38 10.03 -21.98
CA GLY A 25 -12.27 9.07 -23.08
C GLY A 25 -10.91 8.38 -23.20
N CYS A 26 -9.98 8.68 -22.32
CA CYS A 26 -8.64 8.07 -22.30
C CYS A 26 -8.38 7.33 -20.99
N TRP A 27 -7.77 6.16 -21.10
CA TRP A 27 -7.30 5.41 -19.94
C TRP A 27 -6.00 5.99 -19.41
N ARG A 28 -5.96 6.26 -18.11
CA ARG A 28 -4.76 6.77 -17.43
C ARG A 28 -4.27 5.76 -16.40
N LEU A 29 -3.00 5.45 -16.47
CA LEU A 29 -2.33 4.55 -15.53
C LEU A 29 -1.77 5.36 -14.37
N ARG A 30 -2.08 4.93 -13.15
CA ARG A 30 -1.55 5.53 -11.93
C ARG A 30 -0.87 4.45 -11.10
N THR A 31 0.38 4.68 -10.72
CA THR A 31 1.14 3.80 -9.85
C THR A 31 1.05 4.27 -8.40
N GLU A 32 1.60 3.49 -7.45
CA GLU A 32 1.55 3.78 -6.01
C GLU A 32 2.14 5.13 -5.64
N ASP A 33 3.15 5.59 -6.36
CA ASP A 33 3.78 6.88 -6.15
C ASP A 33 3.02 8.05 -6.79
N GLY A 34 1.88 7.77 -7.39
CA GLY A 34 1.04 8.78 -8.04
C GLY A 34 1.52 9.23 -9.41
N ARG A 35 2.56 8.63 -9.93
CA ARG A 35 3.08 8.98 -11.25
C ARG A 35 2.26 8.33 -12.35
N PHE A 36 1.95 9.11 -13.37
CA PHE A 36 1.39 8.59 -14.60
C PHE A 36 2.55 8.09 -15.46
N THR A 37 2.61 6.79 -15.67
CA THR A 37 3.62 6.18 -16.53
C THR A 37 2.99 5.73 -17.84
N ASP A 38 3.83 5.58 -18.85
CA ASP A 38 3.42 4.98 -20.11
C ASP A 38 2.85 3.58 -19.86
N TYR A 39 1.82 3.24 -20.58
CA TYR A 39 0.93 2.09 -20.47
C TYR A 39 1.59 0.72 -20.46
N ARG A 40 2.68 0.53 -19.76
CA ARG A 40 3.33 -0.77 -19.63
C ARG A 40 2.93 -1.43 -18.32
N LEU A 41 2.03 -2.38 -18.45
CA LEU A 41 1.60 -3.23 -17.34
C LEU A 41 2.40 -4.53 -17.28
N ASP A 42 3.65 -4.53 -17.76
CA ASP A 42 4.51 -5.70 -17.74
C ASP A 42 4.78 -6.13 -16.29
N GLY A 43 4.48 -7.36 -15.99
CA GLY A 43 4.64 -7.90 -14.63
C GLY A 43 3.48 -7.62 -13.69
N TYR A 44 2.43 -6.96 -14.16
CA TYR A 44 1.20 -6.73 -13.38
C TYR A 44 0.11 -7.70 -13.81
N ASP A 45 -0.60 -8.23 -12.82
CA ASP A 45 -1.78 -9.06 -13.03
C ASP A 45 -3.04 -8.28 -12.61
N GLU A 46 -4.09 -8.39 -13.39
CA GLU A 46 -5.34 -7.70 -13.08
C GLU A 46 -6.07 -8.35 -11.91
N ILE A 47 -6.52 -7.53 -10.97
CA ILE A 47 -7.43 -7.94 -9.90
C ILE A 47 -8.85 -7.71 -10.43
N ARG A 48 -9.51 -8.79 -10.86
CA ARG A 48 -10.75 -8.71 -11.64
C ARG A 48 -12.03 -8.70 -10.84
N ASP A 49 -12.03 -9.26 -9.63
CA ASP A 49 -13.25 -9.44 -8.87
C ASP A 49 -13.08 -9.04 -7.40
N GLU A 50 -14.21 -8.93 -6.71
CA GLU A 50 -14.23 -8.56 -5.30
C GLU A 50 -13.54 -9.58 -4.41
N ASP A 51 -13.59 -10.86 -4.75
CA ASP A 51 -12.94 -11.91 -3.96
C ASP A 51 -11.43 -11.74 -3.97
N ALA A 52 -10.85 -11.49 -5.14
CA ALA A 52 -9.42 -11.20 -5.24
C ALA A 52 -9.05 -9.90 -4.54
N ALA A 53 -9.89 -8.88 -4.63
CA ALA A 53 -9.71 -7.62 -3.91
C ALA A 53 -9.77 -7.81 -2.40
N ASN A 54 -10.69 -8.61 -1.90
CA ASN A 54 -10.82 -8.94 -0.48
C ASN A 54 -9.60 -9.71 0.04
N GLU A 55 -9.09 -10.67 -0.73
CA GLU A 55 -7.86 -11.38 -0.38
C GLU A 55 -6.67 -10.43 -0.24
N GLU A 56 -6.52 -9.53 -1.19
CA GLU A 56 -5.46 -8.52 -1.16
C GLU A 56 -5.63 -7.59 0.04
N MET A 57 -6.87 -7.18 0.34
CA MET A 57 -7.19 -6.36 1.51
C MET A 57 -6.84 -7.07 2.82
N GLU A 58 -7.10 -8.36 2.93
CA GLU A 58 -6.74 -9.15 4.10
C GLU A 58 -5.22 -9.18 4.33
N VAL A 59 -4.45 -9.39 3.26
CA VAL A 59 -2.98 -9.37 3.32
C VAL A 59 -2.50 -8.00 3.80
N LEU A 60 -3.03 -6.94 3.23
CA LEU A 60 -2.67 -5.57 3.61
C LEU A 60 -3.08 -5.24 5.05
N SER A 61 -4.23 -5.72 5.48
CA SER A 61 -4.70 -5.54 6.86
C SER A 61 -3.80 -6.25 7.86
N CYS A 62 -3.31 -7.44 7.53
CA CYS A 62 -2.33 -8.16 8.35
C CYS A 62 -1.00 -7.40 8.41
N ASP A 63 -0.51 -6.92 7.27
CA ASP A 63 0.70 -6.11 7.21
C ASP A 63 0.56 -4.83 8.04
N TYR A 64 -0.57 -4.17 7.93
CA TYR A 64 -0.90 -2.98 8.73
C TYR A 64 -0.79 -3.27 10.23
N ALA A 65 -1.43 -4.34 10.68
CA ALA A 65 -1.43 -4.72 12.09
C ALA A 65 -0.01 -5.05 12.59
N ILE A 66 0.78 -5.78 11.80
CA ILE A 66 2.16 -6.11 12.13
C ILE A 66 3.01 -4.85 12.25
N ILE A 67 2.93 -3.95 11.29
CA ILE A 67 3.69 -2.70 11.28
C ILE A 67 3.31 -1.82 12.47
N LYS A 68 2.02 -1.66 12.73
CA LYS A 68 1.51 -0.88 13.87
C LYS A 68 2.02 -1.43 15.19
N ARG A 69 2.05 -2.75 15.35
CA ARG A 69 2.57 -3.40 16.55
C ARG A 69 4.08 -3.16 16.71
N GLN A 70 4.83 -3.24 15.62
CA GLN A 70 6.27 -2.95 15.65
C GLN A 70 6.53 -1.50 16.05
N ILE A 71 5.77 -0.56 15.52
CA ILE A 71 5.85 0.86 15.89
C ILE A 71 5.55 1.04 17.37
N TRP A 72 4.46 0.45 17.85
CA TRP A 72 4.06 0.49 19.26
C TRP A 72 5.17 -0.01 20.17
N ASN A 73 5.76 -1.18 19.85
CA ASN A 73 6.82 -1.78 20.64
C ASN A 73 8.06 -0.89 20.68
N LEU A 74 8.42 -0.25 19.57
CA LEU A 74 9.59 0.64 19.52
C LEU A 74 9.35 1.94 20.29
N GLU A 75 8.17 2.52 20.17
CA GLU A 75 7.82 3.74 20.89
C GLU A 75 7.74 3.53 22.40
N GLY A 76 7.34 2.33 22.84
CA GLY A 76 7.18 2.00 24.24
C GLY A 76 8.46 1.57 24.95
N LYS A 77 9.53 1.25 24.23
CA LYS A 77 10.72 0.58 24.80
C LYS A 77 11.85 1.49 25.26
N VAL A 78 11.78 2.79 25.09
CA VAL A 78 12.92 3.65 25.45
C VAL A 78 12.80 4.12 26.89
N LYS A 79 13.32 3.30 27.80
CA LYS A 79 13.50 3.69 29.20
C LYS A 79 14.91 3.24 29.64
N GLY A 80 15.78 4.18 30.03
CA GLY A 80 17.07 3.88 30.64
C GLY A 80 18.27 4.62 30.08
N GLU A 81 19.45 4.29 30.62
CA GLU A 81 20.71 5.01 30.41
C GLU A 81 21.28 4.95 28.99
N ARG A 82 20.87 3.97 28.18
CA ARG A 82 21.29 3.83 26.79
C ARG A 82 20.33 4.52 25.81
N ALA A 83 19.52 5.41 26.34
CA ALA A 83 18.44 6.03 25.57
C ALA A 83 18.91 6.74 24.29
N ARG A 84 20.08 7.38 24.30
CA ARG A 84 20.57 8.16 23.15
C ARG A 84 20.93 7.32 21.93
N GLU A 85 21.74 6.27 22.13
CA GLU A 85 22.12 5.35 21.03
C GLU A 85 20.91 4.58 20.53
N THR A 86 20.07 4.13 21.44
CA THR A 86 18.84 3.42 21.12
C THR A 86 17.86 4.32 20.39
N MET A 87 17.77 5.60 20.77
CA MET A 87 16.89 6.56 20.11
C MET A 87 17.31 6.85 18.67
N ALA A 88 18.60 7.01 18.39
CA ALA A 88 19.07 7.22 17.02
C ALA A 88 18.72 6.04 16.10
N LYS A 89 19.01 4.82 16.54
CA LYS A 89 18.65 3.60 15.80
C LYS A 89 17.14 3.41 15.69
N ARG A 90 16.42 3.72 16.75
CA ARG A 90 14.96 3.66 16.80
C ARG A 90 14.34 4.61 15.78
N ASP A 91 14.83 5.85 15.70
CA ASP A 91 14.29 6.84 14.78
C ASP A 91 14.43 6.41 13.32
N ASP A 92 15.56 5.81 12.95
CA ASP A 92 15.78 5.26 11.61
C ASP A 92 14.80 4.12 11.32
N VAL A 93 14.63 3.20 12.26
CA VAL A 93 13.70 2.08 12.11
C VAL A 93 12.26 2.57 12.08
N LEU A 94 11.89 3.52 12.93
CA LEU A 94 10.56 4.12 12.95
C LEU A 94 10.25 4.82 11.62
N ALA A 95 11.19 5.58 11.09
CA ALA A 95 11.01 6.24 9.79
C ALA A 95 10.73 5.22 8.69
N SER A 96 11.47 4.12 8.68
CA SER A 96 11.26 3.01 7.75
C SER A 96 9.88 2.35 7.93
N LEU A 97 9.47 2.13 9.17
CA LEU A 97 8.16 1.52 9.47
C LEU A 97 6.99 2.43 9.07
N TYR A 98 7.10 3.73 9.35
CA TYR A 98 6.08 4.69 8.92
C TYR A 98 5.98 4.77 7.40
N LYS A 99 7.10 4.71 6.71
CA LYS A 99 7.12 4.66 5.24
C LYS A 99 6.43 3.41 4.70
N ARG A 100 6.68 2.25 5.30
CA ARG A 100 5.99 1.00 4.95
C ARG A 100 4.50 1.08 5.25
N LEU A 101 4.14 1.71 6.37
CA LEU A 101 2.75 1.92 6.75
C LEU A 101 2.03 2.78 5.71
N ASP A 102 2.64 3.88 5.27
CA ASP A 102 2.09 4.73 4.23
C ASP A 102 1.88 3.97 2.93
N THR A 103 2.82 3.09 2.56
CA THR A 103 2.68 2.23 1.37
C THR A 103 1.47 1.31 1.49
N VAL A 104 1.31 0.65 2.65
CA VAL A 104 0.17 -0.23 2.91
C VAL A 104 -1.15 0.54 2.84
N LEU A 105 -1.22 1.70 3.47
CA LEU A 105 -2.42 2.54 3.45
C LEU A 105 -2.75 3.03 2.04
N SER A 106 -1.75 3.41 1.26
CA SER A 106 -1.93 3.81 -0.14
C SER A 106 -2.49 2.68 -0.99
N ARG A 107 -1.98 1.46 -0.79
CA ARG A 107 -2.48 0.26 -1.49
C ARG A 107 -3.93 -0.05 -1.12
N MET A 108 -4.27 0.00 0.16
CA MET A 108 -5.64 -0.19 0.65
C MET A 108 -6.58 0.84 0.03
N LYS A 109 -6.15 2.09 -0.03
CA LYS A 109 -6.92 3.18 -0.62
C LYS A 109 -7.18 2.94 -2.12
N MET A 110 -6.17 2.47 -2.85
CA MET A 110 -6.34 2.14 -4.28
C MET A 110 -7.38 1.05 -4.49
N ILE A 111 -7.37 0.01 -3.66
CA ILE A 111 -8.38 -1.06 -3.72
C ILE A 111 -9.77 -0.51 -3.47
N ILE A 112 -9.92 0.32 -2.45
CA ILE A 112 -11.20 0.95 -2.10
C ILE A 112 -11.71 1.81 -3.26
N GLU A 113 -10.85 2.60 -3.87
CA GLU A 113 -11.22 3.48 -4.99
C GLU A 113 -11.71 2.72 -6.21
N VAL A 114 -11.21 1.50 -6.43
CA VAL A 114 -11.59 0.68 -7.59
C VAL A 114 -12.82 -0.18 -7.30
N PHE A 115 -12.91 -0.78 -6.12
CA PHE A 115 -13.94 -1.79 -5.82
C PHE A 115 -15.04 -1.31 -4.88
N TRP A 116 -14.81 -0.28 -4.12
CA TRP A 116 -15.73 0.31 -3.17
C TRP A 116 -15.76 1.84 -3.34
#